data_6328f87f3dba1307691d5e0de5de79c6
#
_entry.id   6328f87f3dba1307691d5e0de5de79c6
#
_cell.length_a   1.000
_cell.length_b   1.000
_cell.length_c   1.000
_cell.angle_alpha   90.00
_cell.angle_beta   90.00
_cell.angle_gamma   90.00
#
_symmetry.space_group_name_H-M   'P 1'
#
loop_
_entity.id
_entity.type
_entity.pdbx_description
1 polymer ?
#
loop_
_entity_poly.entity_id
_entity_poly.type
_entity_poly.pdbx_seq_one_letter_code
_entity_poly.pdbx_strand_id
1 'polypeptide(L)'
;MIAQRNLSALSNRLAKAGGRRIPEAVLERDYCLSWFLVGLSRSPLRNRLCFKGGTALKKCYFPDYRFSEDLDFTLVEDAPFETIRKDLDAAFEESHRASGVSLRYARSDRQPHANSHTFYLTYEGPLGGPPSGREVKTDITVREKVIYPIEERPVLRAYEEYEDVPRNAVVRVYSLKEIAAEKVLAVCDRARNEPRDLYDLWYLCEQAHVDLAEVTDAIARKLEFRGQNIETMSGRLQTKQARLQRLWSQRLAGQMATLPEFDRVFRAVRRAFRRAGIGAS
;
A
#
# COMPACT_ATOMS: atom_id res chain seq x y z
N MET A 1 -0.59 20.95 11.79
CA MET A 1 -0.50 20.73 10.32
C MET A 1 0.65 21.55 9.76
N ILE A 2 1.51 20.94 8.94
CA ILE A 2 2.61 21.66 8.27
C ILE A 2 2.08 22.78 7.35
N ALA A 3 2.91 23.78 7.06
CA ALA A 3 2.56 24.81 6.11
C ALA A 3 2.69 24.30 4.67
N GLN A 4 1.91 24.85 3.72
CA GLN A 4 2.01 24.51 2.29
C GLN A 4 3.46 24.63 1.76
N ARG A 5 4.22 25.62 2.20
CA ARG A 5 5.64 25.81 1.81
C ARG A 5 6.51 24.60 2.08
N ASN A 6 6.18 23.76 3.07
CA ASN A 6 6.91 22.52 3.35
C ASN A 6 6.72 21.51 2.22
N LEU A 7 5.51 21.39 1.66
CA LEU A 7 5.24 20.54 0.49
C LEU A 7 5.99 21.05 -0.75
N SER A 8 6.00 22.37 -0.98
CA SER A 8 6.74 22.99 -2.08
C SER A 8 8.25 22.76 -1.93
N ALA A 9 8.79 22.90 -0.71
CA ALA A 9 10.20 22.65 -0.41
C ALA A 9 10.57 21.17 -0.69
N LEU A 10 9.73 20.23 -0.22
CA LEU A 10 9.92 18.81 -0.47
C LEU A 10 9.88 18.48 -1.97
N SER A 11 8.88 18.96 -2.70
CA SER A 11 8.76 18.77 -4.15
C SER A 11 10.01 19.24 -4.90
N ASN A 12 10.51 20.44 -4.54
CA ASN A 12 11.73 21.02 -5.13
C ASN A 12 12.99 20.20 -4.75
N ARG A 13 13.10 19.77 -3.50
CA ARG A 13 14.23 18.94 -3.04
C ARG A 13 14.29 17.60 -3.77
N LEU A 14 13.16 16.91 -3.91
CA LEU A 14 13.08 15.65 -4.63
C LEU A 14 13.45 15.82 -6.12
N ALA A 15 13.02 16.91 -6.76
CA ALA A 15 13.40 17.22 -8.14
C ALA A 15 14.90 17.48 -8.29
N LYS A 16 15.54 18.22 -7.36
CA LYS A 16 16.99 18.50 -7.37
C LYS A 16 17.85 17.25 -7.17
N ALA A 17 17.33 16.21 -6.54
CA ALA A 17 18.04 14.94 -6.37
C ALA A 17 18.16 14.11 -7.68
N GLY A 18 17.85 14.69 -8.83
CA GLY A 18 18.02 14.08 -10.15
C GLY A 18 16.82 13.27 -10.65
N GLY A 19 15.67 13.44 -10.03
CA GLY A 19 14.45 12.75 -10.41
C GLY A 19 13.37 13.65 -11.03
N ARG A 20 12.23 13.03 -11.35
CA ARG A 20 11.04 13.76 -11.77
C ARG A 20 10.44 14.53 -10.59
N ARG A 21 9.94 15.72 -10.86
CA ARG A 21 9.20 16.49 -9.85
C ARG A 21 7.94 15.73 -9.42
N ILE A 22 7.79 15.53 -8.11
CA ILE A 22 6.58 14.95 -7.53
C ILE A 22 5.58 16.08 -7.27
N PRO A 23 4.33 15.97 -7.78
CA PRO A 23 3.31 16.99 -7.55
C PRO A 23 3.00 17.18 -6.07
N GLU A 24 2.77 18.43 -5.64
CA GLU A 24 2.43 18.72 -4.24
C GLU A 24 1.17 17.98 -3.75
N ALA A 25 0.19 17.78 -4.64
CA ALA A 25 -1.01 16.98 -4.31
C ALA A 25 -0.71 15.52 -3.94
N VAL A 26 0.34 14.92 -4.54
CA VAL A 26 0.81 13.56 -4.18
C VAL A 26 1.45 13.59 -2.80
N LEU A 27 2.26 14.62 -2.51
CA LEU A 27 2.90 14.80 -1.22
C LEU A 27 1.88 15.12 -0.12
N GLU A 28 0.88 15.94 -0.41
CA GLU A 28 -0.22 16.21 0.52
C GLU A 28 -0.98 14.94 0.86
N ARG A 29 -1.34 14.13 -0.15
CA ARG A 29 -1.99 12.83 0.09
C ARG A 29 -1.12 11.95 0.98
N ASP A 30 0.15 11.81 0.65
CA ASP A 30 1.10 11.02 1.43
C ASP A 30 1.19 11.50 2.89
N TYR A 31 1.23 12.81 3.11
CA TYR A 31 1.21 13.41 4.45
C TYR A 31 -0.10 13.11 5.20
N CYS A 32 -1.25 13.32 4.56
CA CYS A 32 -2.56 13.06 5.17
C CYS A 32 -2.75 11.57 5.51
N LEU A 33 -2.23 10.64 4.68
CA LEU A 33 -2.22 9.22 4.99
C LEU A 33 -1.35 8.88 6.21
N SER A 34 -0.23 9.58 6.42
CA SER A 34 0.55 9.41 7.66
C SER A 34 -0.28 9.80 8.88
N TRP A 35 -1.02 10.90 8.82
CA TRP A 35 -1.88 11.33 9.92
C TRP A 35 -3.10 10.43 10.13
N PHE A 36 -3.66 9.86 9.06
CA PHE A 36 -4.68 8.81 9.22
C PHE A 36 -4.13 7.62 10.03
N LEU A 37 -2.93 7.14 9.68
CA LEU A 37 -2.30 6.03 10.40
C LEU A 37 -1.93 6.38 11.86
N VAL A 38 -1.56 7.63 12.13
CA VAL A 38 -1.37 8.12 13.51
C VAL A 38 -2.69 8.08 14.28
N GLY A 39 -3.78 8.56 13.68
CA GLY A 39 -5.11 8.49 14.30
C GLY A 39 -5.57 7.05 14.52
N LEU A 40 -5.37 6.18 13.53
CA LEU A 40 -5.63 4.75 13.63
C LEU A 40 -4.87 4.13 14.81
N SER A 41 -3.59 4.45 14.97
CA SER A 41 -2.74 3.92 16.06
C SER A 41 -3.24 4.29 17.47
N ARG A 42 -4.05 5.33 17.58
CA ARG A 42 -4.62 5.87 18.83
C ARG A 42 -6.10 5.55 19.01
N SER A 43 -6.70 4.82 18.09
CA SER A 43 -8.10 4.45 18.09
C SER A 43 -8.29 2.93 18.30
N PRO A 44 -9.51 2.44 18.55
CA PRO A 44 -9.80 1.01 18.62
C PRO A 44 -9.45 0.24 17.35
N LEU A 45 -9.39 0.90 16.19
CA LEU A 45 -9.01 0.30 14.91
C LEU A 45 -7.61 -0.33 14.94
N ARG A 46 -6.70 0.15 15.78
CA ARG A 46 -5.35 -0.43 15.92
C ARG A 46 -5.39 -1.94 16.16
N ASN A 47 -6.35 -2.40 16.96
CA ASN A 47 -6.46 -3.82 17.31
C ASN A 47 -7.23 -4.62 16.27
N ARG A 48 -8.09 -3.98 15.49
CA ARG A 48 -8.96 -4.63 14.50
C ARG A 48 -8.34 -4.77 13.12
N LEU A 49 -7.49 -3.82 12.73
CA LEU A 49 -6.97 -3.73 11.38
C LEU A 49 -5.48 -4.04 11.32
N CYS A 50 -5.11 -4.84 10.33
CA CYS A 50 -3.73 -5.09 9.97
C CYS A 50 -3.44 -4.42 8.61
N PHE A 51 -2.52 -3.47 8.58
CA PHE A 51 -2.15 -2.71 7.41
C PHE A 51 -1.35 -3.56 6.42
N LYS A 52 -1.60 -3.39 5.12
CA LYS A 52 -0.94 -4.16 4.06
C LYS A 52 -0.77 -3.37 2.77
N GLY A 53 -0.28 -4.01 1.73
CA GLY A 53 -0.17 -3.43 0.39
C GLY A 53 1.00 -2.47 0.20
N GLY A 54 0.97 -1.73 -0.92
CA GLY A 54 2.05 -0.82 -1.30
C GLY A 54 2.21 0.37 -0.36
N THR A 55 1.10 0.85 0.21
CA THR A 55 1.15 1.97 1.17
C THR A 55 1.79 1.52 2.49
N ALA A 56 1.60 0.28 2.91
CA ALA A 56 2.28 -0.27 4.08
C ALA A 56 3.80 -0.34 3.89
N LEU A 57 4.26 -0.72 2.69
CA LEU A 57 5.69 -0.69 2.35
C LEU A 57 6.28 0.71 2.52
N LYS A 58 5.61 1.76 2.03
CA LYS A 58 6.07 3.14 2.18
C LYS A 58 6.00 3.65 3.61
N LYS A 59 4.92 3.35 4.31
CA LYS A 59 4.64 3.97 5.62
C LYS A 59 5.25 3.25 6.80
N CYS A 60 5.62 1.96 6.66
CA CYS A 60 6.11 1.17 7.78
C CYS A 60 7.49 0.54 7.54
N TYR A 61 7.98 0.48 6.29
CA TYR A 61 9.22 -0.24 5.96
C TYR A 61 10.26 0.63 5.26
N PHE A 62 9.89 1.36 4.19
CA PHE A 62 10.84 2.00 3.30
C PHE A 62 10.46 3.47 3.05
N PRO A 63 11.15 4.45 3.69
CA PRO A 63 10.80 5.86 3.55
C PRO A 63 10.92 6.37 2.12
N ASP A 64 11.88 5.83 1.34
CA ASP A 64 12.14 6.22 -0.05
C ASP A 64 11.34 5.39 -1.08
N TYR A 65 10.37 4.59 -0.61
CA TYR A 65 9.51 3.80 -1.49
C TYR A 65 8.62 4.69 -2.37
N ARG A 66 8.11 4.11 -3.48
CA ARG A 66 7.15 4.82 -4.33
C ARG A 66 5.96 5.33 -3.55
N PHE A 67 5.41 6.45 -3.99
CA PHE A 67 4.13 6.93 -3.46
C PHE A 67 3.00 5.94 -3.77
N SER A 68 2.06 5.84 -2.87
CA SER A 68 0.89 4.97 -2.98
C SER A 68 -0.35 5.74 -2.57
N GLU A 69 -1.49 5.39 -3.15
CA GLU A 69 -2.70 6.20 -3.09
C GLU A 69 -3.82 5.56 -2.29
N ASP A 70 -3.79 4.24 -2.16
CA ASP A 70 -4.84 3.44 -1.55
C ASP A 70 -4.44 3.00 -0.13
N LEU A 71 -5.42 2.70 0.71
CA LEU A 71 -5.24 2.11 2.02
C LEU A 71 -5.81 0.69 2.01
N ASP A 72 -4.95 -0.30 2.22
CA ASP A 72 -5.33 -1.70 2.24
C ASP A 72 -5.16 -2.28 3.65
N PHE A 73 -6.19 -2.92 4.17
CA PHE A 73 -6.19 -3.58 5.47
C PHE A 73 -6.77 -4.99 5.39
N THR A 74 -6.46 -5.79 6.40
CA THR A 74 -7.17 -7.03 6.73
C THR A 74 -7.80 -6.89 8.10
N LEU A 75 -9.06 -7.29 8.22
CA LEU A 75 -9.74 -7.39 9.50
C LEU A 75 -9.18 -8.59 10.26
N VAL A 76 -8.56 -8.35 11.40
CA VAL A 76 -7.93 -9.41 12.22
C VAL A 76 -8.71 -9.72 13.50
N GLU A 77 -9.65 -8.85 13.83
CA GLU A 77 -10.64 -9.05 14.88
C GLU A 77 -12.01 -8.81 14.27
N ASP A 78 -12.84 -9.84 14.25
CA ASP A 78 -14.16 -9.80 13.60
C ASP A 78 -15.05 -8.70 14.23
N ALA A 79 -15.61 -7.85 13.38
CA ALA A 79 -16.48 -6.78 13.78
C ALA A 79 -17.45 -6.40 12.66
N PRO A 80 -18.71 -6.05 12.99
CA PRO A 80 -19.65 -5.48 12.03
C PRO A 80 -19.10 -4.18 11.43
N PHE A 81 -19.42 -3.90 10.17
CA PHE A 81 -18.96 -2.67 9.50
C PHE A 81 -19.37 -1.40 10.25
N GLU A 82 -20.53 -1.37 10.87
CA GLU A 82 -20.98 -0.24 11.69
C GLU A 82 -20.06 0.05 12.88
N THR A 83 -19.47 -0.99 13.47
CA THR A 83 -18.46 -0.82 14.53
C THR A 83 -17.17 -0.24 13.96
N ILE A 84 -16.72 -0.77 12.81
CA ILE A 84 -15.55 -0.24 12.10
C ILE A 84 -15.78 1.23 11.74
N ARG A 85 -16.99 1.58 11.31
CA ARG A 85 -17.36 2.94 10.92
C ARG A 85 -17.26 3.92 12.11
N LYS A 86 -17.74 3.52 13.29
CA LYS A 86 -17.60 4.32 14.52
C LYS A 86 -16.12 4.49 14.95
N ASP A 87 -15.35 3.41 14.85
CA ASP A 87 -13.94 3.44 15.19
C ASP A 87 -13.13 4.29 14.20
N LEU A 88 -13.57 4.40 12.92
CA LEU A 88 -13.02 5.34 11.95
C LEU A 88 -13.23 6.79 12.37
N ASP A 89 -14.42 7.16 12.87
CA ASP A 89 -14.68 8.50 13.35
C ASP A 89 -13.75 8.88 14.51
N ALA A 90 -13.50 7.94 15.44
CA ALA A 90 -12.52 8.14 16.51
C ALA A 90 -11.09 8.34 15.97
N ALA A 91 -10.68 7.59 14.93
CA ALA A 91 -9.39 7.79 14.28
C ALA A 91 -9.28 9.15 13.59
N PHE A 92 -10.36 9.64 12.97
CA PHE A 92 -10.40 10.96 12.33
C PHE A 92 -10.29 12.08 13.35
N GLU A 93 -10.99 11.98 14.49
CA GLU A 93 -10.89 12.92 15.59
C GLU A 93 -9.49 13.00 16.16
N GLU A 94 -8.84 11.85 16.38
CA GLU A 94 -7.43 11.80 16.83
C GLU A 94 -6.47 12.46 15.83
N SER A 95 -6.65 12.21 14.53
CA SER A 95 -5.86 12.85 13.47
C SER A 95 -6.05 14.36 13.48
N HIS A 96 -7.29 14.81 13.53
CA HIS A 96 -7.62 16.24 13.52
C HIS A 96 -7.09 16.95 14.76
N ARG A 97 -7.32 16.40 15.93
CA ARG A 97 -6.85 16.97 17.20
C ARG A 97 -5.33 17.13 17.24
N ALA A 98 -4.60 16.13 16.68
CA ALA A 98 -3.15 16.12 16.74
C ALA A 98 -2.47 16.97 15.66
N SER A 99 -3.11 17.18 14.51
CA SER A 99 -2.47 17.82 13.35
C SER A 99 -3.28 18.94 12.70
N GLY A 100 -4.59 18.97 12.90
CA GLY A 100 -5.51 19.80 12.11
C GLY A 100 -5.86 19.22 10.74
N VAL A 101 -5.34 18.04 10.35
CA VAL A 101 -5.77 17.32 9.13
C VAL A 101 -7.18 16.80 9.36
N SER A 102 -8.11 17.18 8.48
CA SER A 102 -9.49 16.69 8.53
C SER A 102 -9.64 15.49 7.60
N LEU A 103 -10.15 14.39 8.15
CA LEU A 103 -10.48 13.17 7.41
C LEU A 103 -11.96 12.88 7.60
N ARG A 104 -12.63 12.39 6.57
CA ARG A 104 -14.05 12.05 6.63
C ARG A 104 -14.35 10.82 5.76
N TYR A 105 -15.28 10.02 6.22
CA TYR A 105 -15.90 9.00 5.39
C TYR A 105 -16.78 9.68 4.33
N ALA A 106 -16.48 9.42 3.06
CA ALA A 106 -17.22 10.02 1.95
C ALA A 106 -18.37 9.14 1.48
N ARG A 107 -18.10 7.86 1.17
CA ARG A 107 -19.08 6.93 0.61
C ARG A 107 -18.56 5.51 0.61
N SER A 108 -19.46 4.53 0.60
CA SER A 108 -19.15 3.14 0.26
C SER A 108 -18.89 2.98 -1.24
N ASP A 109 -18.24 1.89 -1.63
CA ASP A 109 -18.20 1.51 -3.04
C ASP A 109 -19.61 1.13 -3.53
N ARG A 110 -19.87 1.41 -4.80
CA ARG A 110 -21.16 1.07 -5.44
C ARG A 110 -21.34 -0.42 -5.66
N GLN A 111 -20.24 -1.16 -5.74
CA GLN A 111 -20.24 -2.62 -5.91
C GLN A 111 -19.63 -3.27 -4.68
N PRO A 112 -20.46 -3.68 -3.71
CA PRO A 112 -19.98 -4.36 -2.52
C PRO A 112 -19.37 -5.72 -2.92
N HIS A 113 -18.18 -6.00 -2.41
CA HIS A 113 -17.55 -7.30 -2.54
C HIS A 113 -17.86 -8.14 -1.31
N ALA A 114 -18.19 -9.41 -1.51
CA ALA A 114 -18.57 -10.32 -0.41
C ALA A 114 -17.45 -10.52 0.63
N ASN A 115 -16.20 -10.24 0.26
CA ASN A 115 -15.01 -10.45 1.12
C ASN A 115 -14.25 -9.16 1.43
N SER A 116 -14.82 -7.98 1.17
CA SER A 116 -14.18 -6.72 1.53
C SER A 116 -15.18 -5.60 1.77
N HIS A 117 -14.84 -4.73 2.72
CA HIS A 117 -15.49 -3.43 2.86
C HIS A 117 -14.66 -2.41 2.10
N THR A 118 -15.17 -1.95 0.96
CA THR A 118 -14.55 -0.91 0.14
C THR A 118 -15.30 0.39 0.32
N PHE A 119 -14.58 1.45 0.69
CA PHE A 119 -15.11 2.79 0.86
C PHE A 119 -14.08 3.86 0.51
N TYR A 120 -14.51 5.10 0.50
CA TYR A 120 -13.68 6.25 0.17
C TYR A 120 -13.63 7.22 1.33
N LEU A 121 -12.43 7.69 1.64
CA LEU A 121 -12.18 8.78 2.59
C LEU A 121 -11.88 10.04 1.81
N THR A 122 -12.32 11.19 2.31
CA THR A 122 -11.83 12.50 1.86
C THR A 122 -10.93 13.11 2.91
N TYR A 123 -10.01 13.97 2.47
CA TYR A 123 -9.12 14.70 3.36
C TYR A 123 -8.99 16.17 3.00
N GLU A 124 -8.72 16.98 4.01
CA GLU A 124 -8.32 18.38 3.90
C GLU A 124 -6.95 18.53 4.58
N GLY A 125 -5.97 18.94 3.81
CA GLY A 125 -4.57 19.04 4.22
C GLY A 125 -3.96 20.42 3.96
N PRO A 126 -2.62 20.50 3.96
CA PRO A 126 -1.87 21.76 3.88
C PRO A 126 -2.12 22.62 2.63
N LEU A 127 -2.56 22.04 1.52
CA LEU A 127 -2.85 22.80 0.30
C LEU A 127 -4.17 23.56 0.38
N GLY A 128 -5.00 23.31 1.39
CA GLY A 128 -6.31 23.94 1.52
C GLY A 128 -7.27 23.59 0.37
N GLY A 129 -8.40 24.30 0.33
CA GLY A 129 -9.42 24.13 -0.70
C GLY A 129 -10.38 22.97 -0.42
N PRO A 130 -11.44 22.81 -1.26
CA PRO A 130 -12.48 21.83 -1.03
C PRO A 130 -11.95 20.40 -1.16
N PRO A 131 -12.54 19.42 -0.44
CA PRO A 131 -12.14 18.02 -0.49
C PRO A 131 -12.53 17.30 -1.80
N SER A 132 -13.22 17.98 -2.73
CA SER A 132 -13.62 17.41 -4.01
C SER A 132 -12.41 16.94 -4.81
N GLY A 133 -12.43 15.67 -5.25
CA GLY A 133 -11.31 15.05 -5.96
C GLY A 133 -10.17 14.54 -5.06
N ARG A 134 -10.27 14.71 -3.75
CA ARG A 134 -9.28 14.22 -2.77
C ARG A 134 -9.78 12.97 -2.07
N GLU A 135 -10.18 11.98 -2.85
CA GLU A 135 -10.62 10.69 -2.31
C GLU A 135 -9.43 9.72 -2.18
N VAL A 136 -9.46 8.97 -1.09
CA VAL A 136 -8.56 7.83 -0.84
C VAL A 136 -9.43 6.58 -0.78
N LYS A 137 -9.17 5.65 -1.68
CA LYS A 137 -9.81 4.34 -1.64
C LYS A 137 -9.26 3.55 -0.45
N THR A 138 -10.16 2.97 0.32
CA THR A 138 -9.81 2.13 1.47
C THR A 138 -10.49 0.79 1.31
N ASP A 139 -9.70 -0.27 1.32
CA ASP A 139 -10.17 -1.66 1.24
C ASP A 139 -9.85 -2.41 2.54
N ILE A 140 -10.86 -2.96 3.19
CA ILE A 140 -10.69 -3.85 4.36
C ILE A 140 -11.13 -5.26 3.95
N THR A 141 -10.17 -6.15 3.75
CA THR A 141 -10.45 -7.57 3.51
C THR A 141 -10.99 -8.20 4.79
N VAL A 142 -12.18 -8.82 4.70
CA VAL A 142 -12.88 -9.41 5.86
C VAL A 142 -12.35 -10.80 6.17
N ARG A 143 -12.15 -11.64 5.14
CA ARG A 143 -11.66 -13.01 5.30
C ARG A 143 -10.38 -13.19 4.51
N GLU A 144 -9.28 -13.33 5.24
CA GLU A 144 -7.98 -13.60 4.66
C GLU A 144 -7.18 -14.53 5.58
N LYS A 145 -6.46 -15.49 4.98
CA LYS A 145 -5.54 -16.35 5.70
C LYS A 145 -4.19 -15.66 5.80
N VAL A 146 -3.90 -15.06 6.94
CA VAL A 146 -2.57 -14.52 7.26
C VAL A 146 -1.68 -15.69 7.72
N ILE A 147 -0.53 -15.86 7.10
CA ILE A 147 0.36 -17.01 7.34
C ILE A 147 1.50 -16.64 8.28
N TYR A 148 2.14 -15.50 8.04
CA TYR A 148 3.25 -15.03 8.87
C TYR A 148 2.75 -14.16 10.02
N PRO A 149 3.52 -14.07 11.11
CA PRO A 149 3.19 -13.19 12.23
C PRO A 149 2.94 -11.75 11.77
N ILE A 150 1.91 -11.14 12.33
CA ILE A 150 1.65 -9.72 12.19
C ILE A 150 2.71 -8.97 12.99
N GLU A 151 3.31 -7.96 12.39
CA GLU A 151 4.30 -7.10 13.04
C GLU A 151 3.67 -5.83 13.59
N GLU A 152 4.25 -5.27 14.64
CA GLU A 152 3.99 -3.92 15.09
C GLU A 152 5.13 -3.01 14.64
N ARG A 153 4.82 -1.99 13.84
CA ARG A 153 5.84 -1.11 13.28
C ARG A 153 5.46 0.36 13.42
N PRO A 154 6.47 1.23 13.60
CA PRO A 154 6.21 2.66 13.62
C PRO A 154 5.74 3.16 12.25
N VAL A 155 4.85 4.15 12.26
CA VAL A 155 4.54 4.96 11.08
C VAL A 155 5.75 5.86 10.80
N LEU A 156 6.38 5.67 9.65
CA LEU A 156 7.60 6.37 9.29
C LEU A 156 7.33 7.85 8.97
N ARG A 157 8.10 8.74 9.59
CA ARG A 157 8.25 10.11 9.12
C ARG A 157 9.30 10.12 8.00
N ALA A 158 8.83 9.90 6.77
CA ALA A 158 9.70 9.70 5.61
C ALA A 158 10.49 10.95 5.19
N TYR A 159 9.99 12.14 5.51
CA TYR A 159 10.59 13.40 5.11
C TYR A 159 10.72 14.35 6.30
N GLU A 160 11.79 15.15 6.32
CA GLU A 160 12.02 16.15 7.36
C GLU A 160 10.94 17.22 7.34
N GLU A 161 10.43 17.55 6.15
CA GLU A 161 9.35 18.52 5.96
C GLU A 161 8.02 18.10 6.62
N TYR A 162 7.85 16.81 6.96
CA TYR A 162 6.70 16.32 7.75
C TYR A 162 7.00 16.38 9.25
N GLU A 163 7.53 17.51 9.70
CA GLU A 163 8.14 17.70 11.03
C GLU A 163 7.20 17.41 12.20
N ASP A 164 5.89 17.56 11.99
CA ASP A 164 4.84 17.35 12.99
C ASP A 164 4.36 15.90 13.09
N VAL A 165 4.72 15.01 12.14
CA VAL A 165 4.36 13.59 12.21
C VAL A 165 5.15 12.91 13.33
N PRO A 166 4.47 12.33 14.35
CA PRO A 166 5.14 11.71 15.50
C PRO A 166 5.88 10.43 15.08
N ARG A 167 6.98 10.13 15.77
CA ARG A 167 7.78 8.91 15.50
C ARG A 167 7.35 7.69 16.32
N ASN A 168 6.43 7.86 17.26
CA ASN A 168 5.99 6.83 18.21
C ASN A 168 4.61 6.23 17.91
N ALA A 169 4.00 6.59 16.79
CA ALA A 169 2.76 5.97 16.35
C ALA A 169 3.05 4.57 15.79
N VAL A 170 2.43 3.53 16.34
CA VAL A 170 2.68 2.14 15.97
C VAL A 170 1.39 1.51 15.46
N VAL A 171 1.47 0.82 14.33
CA VAL A 171 0.34 0.11 13.71
C VAL A 171 0.69 -1.37 13.51
N ARG A 172 -0.33 -2.22 13.48
CA ARG A 172 -0.19 -3.61 13.04
C ARG A 172 -0.05 -3.65 11.53
N VAL A 173 0.90 -4.41 11.04
CA VAL A 173 1.23 -4.49 9.61
C VAL A 173 1.64 -5.90 9.23
N TYR A 174 1.37 -6.29 7.99
CA TYR A 174 1.88 -7.54 7.42
C TYR A 174 3.41 -7.51 7.36
N SER A 175 4.04 -8.64 7.70
CA SER A 175 5.48 -8.84 7.48
C SER A 175 5.82 -8.73 5.99
N LEU A 176 7.09 -8.45 5.66
CA LEU A 176 7.52 -8.39 4.27
C LEU A 176 7.29 -9.71 3.52
N LYS A 177 7.41 -10.87 4.20
CA LYS A 177 7.11 -12.18 3.61
C LYS A 177 5.63 -12.34 3.30
N GLU A 178 4.74 -11.87 4.18
CA GLU A 178 3.30 -11.89 3.93
C GLU A 178 2.93 -11.01 2.74
N ILE A 179 3.48 -9.77 2.67
CA ILE A 179 3.26 -8.87 1.54
C ILE A 179 3.81 -9.48 0.24
N ALA A 180 4.98 -10.14 0.28
CA ALA A 180 5.56 -10.78 -0.90
C ALA A 180 4.66 -11.90 -1.43
N ALA A 181 4.14 -12.78 -0.55
CA ALA A 181 3.19 -13.82 -0.94
C ALA A 181 1.94 -13.23 -1.59
N GLU A 182 1.35 -12.16 -1.01
CA GLU A 182 0.21 -11.45 -1.61
C GLU A 182 0.55 -10.84 -2.99
N LYS A 183 1.76 -10.27 -3.15
CA LYS A 183 2.19 -9.69 -4.43
C LYS A 183 2.43 -10.74 -5.50
N VAL A 184 2.93 -11.93 -5.15
CA VAL A 184 3.00 -13.06 -6.08
C VAL A 184 1.60 -13.44 -6.58
N LEU A 185 0.62 -13.57 -5.67
CA LEU A 185 -0.75 -13.87 -6.03
C LEU A 185 -1.36 -12.79 -6.93
N ALA A 186 -1.15 -11.51 -6.60
CA ALA A 186 -1.66 -10.37 -7.38
C ALA A 186 -1.06 -10.32 -8.79
N VAL A 187 0.25 -10.54 -8.93
CA VAL A 187 0.93 -10.57 -10.24
C VAL A 187 0.41 -11.73 -11.09
N CYS A 188 0.09 -12.86 -10.48
CA CYS A 188 -0.41 -14.05 -11.18
C CYS A 188 -1.95 -14.07 -11.35
N ASP A 189 -2.69 -13.16 -10.77
CA ASP A 189 -4.14 -13.07 -10.96
C ASP A 189 -4.49 -12.67 -12.40
N ARG A 190 -5.36 -13.45 -13.07
CA ARG A 190 -5.74 -13.24 -14.48
C ARG A 190 -6.43 -11.89 -14.73
N ALA A 191 -7.28 -11.48 -13.80
CA ALA A 191 -8.07 -10.25 -13.94
C ALA A 191 -7.25 -8.99 -13.65
N ARG A 192 -6.24 -9.11 -12.75
CA ARG A 192 -5.45 -7.98 -12.25
C ARG A 192 -4.24 -7.71 -13.15
N ASN A 193 -4.14 -6.50 -13.69
CA ASN A 193 -3.05 -6.08 -14.57
C ASN A 193 -2.43 -4.76 -14.07
N GLU A 194 -1.99 -4.74 -12.81
CA GLU A 194 -1.42 -3.56 -12.18
C GLU A 194 0.12 -3.63 -12.17
N PRO A 195 0.81 -2.76 -12.93
CA PRO A 195 2.28 -2.67 -12.92
C PRO A 195 2.87 -2.44 -11.52
N ARG A 196 2.11 -1.80 -10.62
CA ARG A 196 2.52 -1.57 -9.23
C ARG A 196 2.84 -2.87 -8.50
N ASP A 197 2.07 -3.95 -8.75
CA ASP A 197 2.31 -5.23 -8.08
C ASP A 197 3.62 -5.88 -8.54
N LEU A 198 3.96 -5.75 -9.83
CA LEU A 198 5.23 -6.22 -10.37
C LEU A 198 6.42 -5.42 -9.79
N TYR A 199 6.27 -4.09 -9.71
CA TYR A 199 7.28 -3.23 -9.10
C TYR A 199 7.49 -3.56 -7.62
N ASP A 200 6.40 -3.70 -6.87
CA ASP A 200 6.43 -4.01 -5.44
C ASP A 200 7.14 -5.35 -5.21
N LEU A 201 6.84 -6.36 -6.01
CA LEU A 201 7.47 -7.67 -5.92
C LEU A 201 8.97 -7.61 -6.26
N TRP A 202 9.34 -6.88 -7.31
CA TRP A 202 10.74 -6.63 -7.65
C TRP A 202 11.49 -5.96 -6.50
N TYR A 203 10.89 -4.92 -5.90
CA TYR A 203 11.49 -4.20 -4.79
C TYR A 203 11.69 -5.11 -3.58
N LEU A 204 10.71 -5.92 -3.25
CA LEU A 204 10.81 -6.88 -2.15
C LEU A 204 11.94 -7.89 -2.37
N CYS A 205 12.10 -8.41 -3.59
CA CYS A 205 13.16 -9.37 -3.91
C CYS A 205 14.56 -8.74 -3.97
N GLU A 206 14.71 -7.61 -4.66
CA GLU A 206 16.03 -7.05 -5.01
C GLU A 206 16.52 -6.02 -3.98
N GLN A 207 15.63 -5.29 -3.30
CA GLN A 207 15.99 -4.24 -2.34
C GLN A 207 15.76 -4.67 -0.88
N ALA A 208 14.71 -5.40 -0.62
CA ALA A 208 14.39 -5.92 0.72
C ALA A 208 14.91 -7.36 0.94
N HIS A 209 15.53 -7.97 -0.08
CA HIS A 209 16.14 -9.30 -0.04
C HIS A 209 15.20 -10.42 0.42
N VAL A 210 13.90 -10.31 0.09
CA VAL A 210 12.94 -11.38 0.35
C VAL A 210 13.16 -12.50 -0.66
N ASP A 211 13.50 -13.68 -0.17
CA ASP A 211 13.60 -14.87 -1.03
C ASP A 211 12.19 -15.47 -1.23
N LEU A 212 11.75 -15.55 -2.49
CA LEU A 212 10.45 -16.13 -2.82
C LEU A 212 10.37 -17.63 -2.55
N ALA A 213 11.49 -18.34 -2.48
CA ALA A 213 11.52 -19.74 -2.08
C ALA A 213 11.00 -19.94 -0.65
N GLU A 214 11.25 -18.98 0.24
CA GLU A 214 10.78 -19.04 1.62
C GLU A 214 9.27 -18.76 1.78
N VAL A 215 8.60 -18.23 0.75
CA VAL A 215 7.17 -17.90 0.80
C VAL A 215 6.28 -18.81 -0.04
N THR A 216 6.85 -19.84 -0.68
CA THR A 216 6.09 -20.77 -1.55
C THR A 216 4.99 -21.54 -0.79
N ASP A 217 5.27 -22.01 0.43
CA ASP A 217 4.26 -22.65 1.28
C ASP A 217 3.11 -21.69 1.61
N ALA A 218 3.42 -20.45 1.95
CA ALA A 218 2.41 -19.45 2.23
C ALA A 218 1.54 -19.15 0.99
N ILE A 219 2.15 -19.09 -0.20
CA ILE A 219 1.42 -18.93 -1.47
C ILE A 219 0.46 -20.12 -1.69
N ALA A 220 0.94 -21.35 -1.52
CA ALA A 220 0.11 -22.55 -1.68
C ALA A 220 -1.08 -22.55 -0.72
N ARG A 221 -0.85 -22.28 0.57
CA ARG A 221 -1.90 -22.23 1.60
C ARG A 221 -2.92 -21.13 1.38
N LYS A 222 -2.51 -19.97 0.83
CA LYS A 222 -3.43 -18.87 0.46
C LYS A 222 -4.25 -19.23 -0.77
N LEU A 223 -3.67 -19.89 -1.77
CA LEU A 223 -4.40 -20.37 -2.93
C LEU A 223 -5.44 -21.42 -2.55
N GLU A 224 -5.06 -22.39 -1.72
CA GLU A 224 -5.98 -23.40 -1.19
C GLU A 224 -7.16 -22.75 -0.45
N PHE A 225 -6.88 -21.77 0.41
CA PHE A 225 -7.93 -20.99 1.10
C PHE A 225 -8.90 -20.28 0.14
N ARG A 226 -8.40 -19.87 -1.05
CA ARG A 226 -9.19 -19.27 -2.13
C ARG A 226 -9.80 -20.28 -3.10
N GLY A 227 -9.69 -21.58 -2.83
CA GLY A 227 -10.15 -22.66 -3.71
C GLY A 227 -9.37 -22.75 -5.02
N GLN A 228 -8.09 -22.37 -5.02
CA GLN A 228 -7.21 -22.37 -6.17
C GLN A 228 -5.99 -23.28 -5.93
N ASN A 229 -5.29 -23.64 -7.01
CA ASN A 229 -4.06 -24.46 -6.95
C ASN A 229 -2.87 -23.66 -7.51
N ILE A 230 -1.66 -23.93 -6.98
CA ILE A 230 -0.41 -23.27 -7.40
C ILE A 230 -0.07 -23.57 -8.88
N GLU A 231 -0.43 -24.75 -9.40
CA GLU A 231 -0.27 -25.10 -10.82
C GLU A 231 -0.98 -24.12 -11.75
N THR A 232 -2.08 -23.52 -11.30
CA THR A 232 -2.82 -22.52 -12.06
C THR A 232 -2.02 -21.22 -12.29
N MET A 233 -0.89 -21.04 -11.60
CA MET A 233 -0.02 -19.86 -11.74
C MET A 233 1.02 -20.01 -12.87
N SER A 234 1.21 -21.22 -13.40
CA SER A 234 2.20 -21.48 -14.45
C SER A 234 1.96 -20.57 -15.67
N GLY A 235 3.04 -19.99 -16.18
CA GLY A 235 3.02 -19.12 -17.37
C GLY A 235 2.30 -17.78 -17.23
N ARG A 236 1.56 -17.53 -16.14
CA ARG A 236 0.71 -16.33 -16.02
C ARG A 236 1.48 -15.01 -16.06
N LEU A 237 2.63 -14.95 -15.40
CA LEU A 237 3.48 -13.75 -15.45
C LEU A 237 3.89 -13.44 -16.88
N GLN A 238 4.28 -14.46 -17.66
CA GLN A 238 4.74 -14.32 -19.04
C GLN A 238 3.65 -13.79 -19.96
N THR A 239 2.42 -14.29 -19.84
CA THR A 239 1.28 -13.86 -20.67
C THR A 239 0.91 -12.39 -20.48
N LYS A 240 1.30 -11.80 -19.36
CA LYS A 240 1.00 -10.41 -19.02
C LYS A 240 2.08 -9.41 -19.44
N GLN A 241 3.24 -9.86 -19.89
CA GLN A 241 4.41 -9.02 -20.15
C GLN A 241 4.06 -7.79 -21.01
N ALA A 242 3.51 -7.99 -22.21
CA ALA A 242 3.20 -6.90 -23.13
C ALA A 242 2.23 -5.87 -22.54
N ARG A 243 1.22 -6.34 -21.77
CA ARG A 243 0.24 -5.45 -21.15
C ARG A 243 0.85 -4.64 -20.00
N LEU A 244 1.62 -5.27 -19.14
CA LEU A 244 2.31 -4.59 -18.03
C LEU A 244 3.33 -3.57 -18.55
N GLN A 245 4.08 -3.90 -19.62
CA GLN A 245 5.03 -2.99 -20.26
C GLN A 245 4.34 -1.73 -20.77
N ARG A 246 3.22 -1.90 -21.49
CA ARG A 246 2.45 -0.76 -22.01
C ARG A 246 1.95 0.17 -20.91
N LEU A 247 1.55 -0.38 -19.76
CA LEU A 247 1.01 0.38 -18.64
C LEU A 247 2.10 0.91 -17.69
N TRP A 248 3.36 0.47 -17.84
CA TRP A 248 4.43 0.70 -16.87
C TRP A 248 4.64 2.16 -16.54
N SER A 249 5.00 2.95 -17.55
CA SER A 249 5.25 4.38 -17.36
C SER A 249 3.97 5.13 -16.99
N GLN A 250 2.85 4.80 -17.63
CA GLN A 250 1.56 5.46 -17.37
C GLN A 250 1.12 5.37 -15.91
N ARG A 251 1.31 4.20 -15.29
CA ARG A 251 0.84 3.92 -13.93
C ARG A 251 1.83 4.27 -12.83
N LEU A 252 3.13 4.29 -13.14
CA LEU A 252 4.17 4.40 -12.12
C LEU A 252 4.97 5.70 -12.16
N ALA A 253 5.08 6.36 -13.32
CA ALA A 253 5.95 7.53 -13.47
C ALA A 253 5.59 8.70 -12.55
N GLY A 254 4.32 8.85 -12.17
CA GLY A 254 3.87 9.88 -11.20
C GLY A 254 4.11 9.53 -9.73
N GLN A 255 4.49 8.28 -9.43
CA GLN A 255 4.60 7.77 -8.07
C GLN A 255 6.04 7.70 -7.54
N MET A 256 7.04 8.01 -8.36
CA MET A 256 8.46 7.96 -7.97
C MET A 256 9.32 8.92 -8.78
N ALA A 257 10.42 9.36 -8.19
CA ALA A 257 11.35 10.26 -8.86
C ALA A 257 12.09 9.57 -10.00
N THR A 258 12.47 8.31 -9.83
CA THR A 258 13.18 7.50 -10.83
C THR A 258 12.46 6.18 -11.05
N LEU A 259 11.95 5.96 -12.26
CA LEU A 259 11.29 4.72 -12.64
C LEU A 259 12.31 3.76 -13.26
N PRO A 260 12.50 2.55 -12.70
CA PRO A 260 13.39 1.57 -13.31
C PRO A 260 12.82 1.05 -14.64
N GLU A 261 13.72 0.64 -15.53
CA GLU A 261 13.36 0.06 -16.82
C GLU A 261 12.53 -1.21 -16.64
N PHE A 262 11.42 -1.32 -17.38
CA PHE A 262 10.50 -2.45 -17.29
C PHE A 262 11.20 -3.81 -17.48
N ASP A 263 12.06 -3.93 -18.51
CA ASP A 263 12.74 -5.18 -18.85
C ASP A 263 13.70 -5.64 -17.76
N ARG A 264 14.34 -4.71 -17.05
CA ARG A 264 15.18 -5.01 -15.88
C ARG A 264 14.33 -5.61 -14.76
N VAL A 265 13.23 -4.96 -14.43
CA VAL A 265 12.30 -5.39 -13.37
C VAL A 265 11.68 -6.74 -13.71
N PHE A 266 11.16 -6.88 -14.91
CA PHE A 266 10.50 -8.10 -15.36
C PHE A 266 11.44 -9.30 -15.37
N ARG A 267 12.67 -9.14 -15.88
CA ARG A 267 13.70 -10.19 -15.85
C ARG A 267 14.08 -10.59 -14.43
N ALA A 268 14.20 -9.65 -13.50
CA ALA A 268 14.52 -9.93 -12.11
C ALA A 268 13.41 -10.75 -11.44
N VAL A 269 12.15 -10.36 -11.59
CA VAL A 269 11.01 -11.12 -11.01
C VAL A 269 10.92 -12.51 -11.64
N ARG A 270 11.12 -12.65 -12.95
CA ARG A 270 11.18 -13.98 -13.59
C ARG A 270 12.29 -14.87 -13.05
N ARG A 271 13.47 -14.30 -12.74
CA ARG A 271 14.56 -15.07 -12.10
C ARG A 271 14.16 -15.53 -10.71
N ALA A 272 13.54 -14.63 -9.90
CA ALA A 272 13.05 -14.97 -8.58
C ALA A 272 11.99 -16.09 -8.62
N PHE A 273 11.04 -16.02 -9.55
CA PHE A 273 10.03 -17.07 -9.76
C PHE A 273 10.66 -18.42 -10.08
N ARG A 274 11.63 -18.45 -11.02
CA ARG A 274 12.31 -19.70 -11.38
C ARG A 274 13.08 -20.31 -10.22
N ARG A 275 13.78 -19.48 -9.42
CA ARG A 275 14.51 -19.96 -8.22
C ARG A 275 13.57 -20.55 -7.19
N ALA A 276 12.40 -19.98 -7.03
CA ALA A 276 11.37 -20.45 -6.10
C ALA A 276 10.49 -21.58 -6.65
N GLY A 277 10.69 -22.02 -7.91
CA GLY A 277 9.84 -23.03 -8.53
C GLY A 277 8.41 -22.55 -8.84
N ILE A 278 8.15 -21.24 -8.80
CA ILE A 278 6.82 -20.68 -9.06
C ILE A 278 6.60 -20.61 -10.57
N GLY A 279 5.66 -21.43 -11.06
CA GLY A 279 5.29 -21.46 -12.47
C GLY A 279 6.36 -22.05 -13.40
N ALA A 280 7.24 -22.89 -12.90
CA ALA A 280 8.14 -23.70 -13.69
C ALA A 280 7.35 -24.89 -14.26
N SER A 281 7.01 -24.83 -15.55
CA SER A 281 6.67 -25.97 -16.43
C SER A 281 7.18 -25.65 -17.81
#